data_74c38d157c1b8bb04ac75ea6f26208a6
#
_entry.id   74c38d157c1b8bb04ac75ea6f26208a6
#
_cell.length_a   1.000
_cell.length_b   1.000
_cell.length_c   1.000
_cell.angle_alpha   90.00
_cell.angle_beta   90.00
_cell.angle_gamma   90.00
#
_symmetry.space_group_name_H-M   'P 1'
#
loop_
_entity.id
_entity.type
_entity.pdbx_description
1 polymer ?
#
loop_
_entity_poly.entity_id
_entity_poly.type
_entity_poly.pdbx_seq_one_letter_code
_entity_poly.pdbx_strand_id
1 'polypeptide(L)'
;EGVFRVYFHTADLEELKVLLKETPEHAVIDYLCREGAAPFGAIEEGGYHHYATYLKRQIQVEAEEKVPEGKMAKLLYDMYQPDCAKYAEESDVPQIYELLLENFDLQADHIPSEDDLLQIVKEKEVMIYKIGDKIECFFIYRREGKKLYCAFSYNHASADILYSIERRVKEIEYEENGIKMHYAWFNAENKKALRRNAWKDTKIRDYIFVK
;
A
#
# COMPACT_ATOMS: atom_id res chain seq x y z
N GLU A 1 -12.36 -6.34 17.92
CA GLU A 1 -12.32 -7.74 17.44
C GLU A 1 -11.26 -7.83 16.37
N GLY A 2 -10.29 -8.76 16.50
CA GLY A 2 -9.17 -8.88 15.56
C GLY A 2 -9.58 -9.64 14.29
N VAL A 3 -8.93 -9.32 13.18
CA VAL A 3 -9.04 -10.07 11.92
C VAL A 3 -8.06 -11.24 11.96
N PHE A 4 -8.54 -12.46 11.63
CA PHE A 4 -7.69 -13.65 11.55
C PHE A 4 -7.25 -13.87 10.11
N ARG A 5 -5.95 -13.73 9.81
CA ARG A 5 -5.42 -14.04 8.48
C ARG A 5 -5.07 -15.50 8.37
N VAL A 6 -5.60 -16.15 7.34
CA VAL A 6 -5.42 -17.58 7.09
C VAL A 6 -4.36 -17.78 6.02
N TYR A 7 -3.36 -18.56 6.37
CA TYR A 7 -2.30 -18.99 5.44
C TYR A 7 -2.40 -20.49 5.25
N PHE A 8 -2.38 -20.96 4.02
CA PHE A 8 -2.44 -22.37 3.71
C PHE A 8 -1.45 -22.76 2.61
N HIS A 9 -1.11 -24.02 2.59
CA HIS A 9 -0.33 -24.64 1.53
C HIS A 9 -0.90 -26.04 1.29
N THR A 10 -1.51 -26.26 0.13
CA THR A 10 -2.01 -27.57 -0.29
C THR A 10 -1.92 -27.69 -1.81
N ALA A 11 -1.79 -28.94 -2.28
CA ALA A 11 -1.90 -29.28 -3.71
C ALA A 11 -3.30 -29.86 -4.04
N ASP A 12 -4.14 -30.09 -3.02
CA ASP A 12 -5.47 -30.68 -3.17
C ASP A 12 -6.56 -29.64 -2.84
N LEU A 13 -7.37 -29.30 -3.84
CA LEU A 13 -8.44 -28.33 -3.68
C LEU A 13 -9.63 -28.87 -2.85
N GLU A 14 -9.86 -30.19 -2.80
CA GLU A 14 -10.91 -30.77 -1.96
C GLU A 14 -10.50 -30.71 -0.49
N GLU A 15 -9.25 -31.01 -0.19
CA GLU A 15 -8.69 -30.81 1.16
C GLU A 15 -8.78 -29.34 1.60
N LEU A 16 -8.45 -28.41 0.68
CA LEU A 16 -8.54 -26.97 0.96
C LEU A 16 -9.94 -26.57 1.40
N LYS A 17 -10.98 -27.02 0.70
CA LYS A 17 -12.38 -26.72 1.05
C LYS A 17 -12.74 -27.16 2.47
N VAL A 18 -12.26 -28.34 2.88
CA VAL A 18 -12.50 -28.86 4.23
C VAL A 18 -11.79 -28.02 5.28
N LEU A 19 -10.51 -27.73 5.07
CA LEU A 19 -9.72 -26.90 5.98
C LEU A 19 -10.28 -25.50 6.16
N LEU A 20 -10.72 -24.87 5.06
CA LEU A 20 -11.30 -23.52 5.10
C LEU A 20 -12.62 -23.46 5.87
N LYS A 21 -13.44 -24.53 5.85
CA LYS A 21 -14.68 -24.59 6.65
C LYS A 21 -14.42 -24.58 8.15
N GLU A 22 -13.29 -25.08 8.59
CA GLU A 22 -12.90 -25.16 10.00
C GLU A 22 -12.28 -23.85 10.54
N THR A 23 -11.99 -22.87 9.67
CA THR A 23 -11.45 -21.56 10.11
C THR A 23 -12.51 -20.77 10.88
N PRO A 24 -12.08 -19.90 11.82
CA PRO A 24 -13.02 -19.07 12.59
C PRO A 24 -13.78 -18.07 11.71
N GLU A 25 -14.88 -17.55 12.23
CA GLU A 25 -15.55 -16.38 11.67
C GLU A 25 -14.61 -15.17 11.70
N HIS A 26 -14.82 -14.23 10.78
CA HIS A 26 -13.93 -13.08 10.57
C HIS A 26 -12.52 -13.44 10.08
N ALA A 27 -12.37 -14.64 9.52
CA ALA A 27 -11.12 -15.04 8.86
C ALA A 27 -10.99 -14.39 7.48
N VAL A 28 -9.77 -13.99 7.14
CA VAL A 28 -9.43 -13.34 5.86
C VAL A 28 -8.34 -14.13 5.16
N ILE A 29 -8.48 -14.31 3.87
CA ILE A 29 -7.46 -14.89 2.99
C ILE A 29 -6.97 -13.82 2.03
N ASP A 30 -5.64 -13.62 1.98
CA ASP A 30 -4.97 -12.88 0.93
C ASP A 30 -4.41 -13.89 -0.09
N TYR A 31 -4.99 -13.94 -1.28
CA TYR A 31 -4.57 -14.89 -2.32
C TYR A 31 -3.80 -14.19 -3.43
N LEU A 32 -2.49 -14.27 -3.32
CA LEU A 32 -1.56 -13.62 -4.23
C LEU A 32 -1.26 -14.50 -5.45
N CYS A 33 -1.69 -14.09 -6.64
CA CYS A 33 -1.45 -14.85 -7.87
C CYS A 33 -1.40 -13.96 -9.12
N ARG A 34 -1.15 -14.59 -10.28
CA ARG A 34 -1.38 -13.93 -11.56
C ARG A 34 -2.88 -13.80 -11.82
N GLU A 35 -3.26 -12.74 -12.52
CA GLU A 35 -4.63 -12.49 -12.96
C GLU A 35 -5.26 -13.72 -13.61
N GLY A 36 -6.44 -14.12 -13.12
CA GLY A 36 -7.17 -15.30 -13.62
C GLY A 36 -6.70 -16.66 -13.07
N ALA A 37 -5.73 -16.70 -12.15
CA ALA A 37 -5.20 -17.96 -11.61
C ALA A 37 -5.74 -18.32 -10.20
N ALA A 38 -6.62 -17.51 -9.61
CA ALA A 38 -7.18 -17.79 -8.30
C ALA A 38 -8.20 -18.92 -8.32
N PRO A 39 -8.17 -19.85 -7.34
CA PRO A 39 -9.12 -20.95 -7.24
C PRO A 39 -10.42 -20.51 -6.55
N PHE A 40 -11.12 -19.51 -7.11
CA PHE A 40 -12.31 -18.91 -6.51
C PHE A 40 -13.31 -19.94 -6.03
N GLY A 41 -13.71 -20.91 -6.87
CA GLY A 41 -14.70 -21.91 -6.51
C GLY A 41 -14.34 -22.73 -5.27
N ALA A 42 -13.08 -23.13 -5.11
CA ALA A 42 -12.65 -23.89 -3.93
C ALA A 42 -12.67 -23.04 -2.65
N ILE A 43 -12.30 -21.76 -2.76
CA ILE A 43 -12.33 -20.83 -1.62
C ILE A 43 -13.77 -20.51 -1.23
N GLU A 44 -14.65 -20.26 -2.22
CA GLU A 44 -16.08 -19.99 -1.98
C GLU A 44 -16.82 -21.20 -1.39
N GLU A 45 -16.56 -22.41 -1.88
CA GLU A 45 -17.09 -23.65 -1.30
C GLU A 45 -16.56 -23.92 0.12
N GLY A 46 -15.40 -23.33 0.46
CA GLY A 46 -14.83 -23.28 1.82
C GLY A 46 -15.52 -22.31 2.77
N GLY A 47 -16.55 -21.55 2.29
CA GLY A 47 -17.34 -20.63 3.10
C GLY A 47 -16.88 -19.18 3.05
N TYR A 48 -15.95 -18.84 2.14
CA TYR A 48 -15.46 -17.47 1.96
C TYR A 48 -16.15 -16.81 0.77
N HIS A 49 -16.22 -15.48 0.79
CA HIS A 49 -16.66 -14.69 -0.36
C HIS A 49 -15.59 -13.68 -0.76
N HIS A 50 -15.50 -13.41 -2.06
CA HIS A 50 -14.58 -12.41 -2.58
C HIS A 50 -14.99 -11.02 -2.08
N TYR A 51 -14.04 -10.34 -1.45
CA TYR A 51 -14.25 -9.03 -0.81
C TYR A 51 -13.62 -7.89 -1.62
N ALA A 52 -12.34 -8.02 -1.97
CA ALA A 52 -11.62 -6.98 -2.70
C ALA A 52 -10.56 -7.58 -3.64
N THR A 53 -10.13 -6.80 -4.64
CA THR A 53 -8.98 -7.13 -5.49
C THR A 53 -8.00 -5.96 -5.51
N TYR A 54 -6.74 -6.25 -5.25
CA TYR A 54 -5.66 -5.29 -5.39
C TYR A 54 -4.78 -5.61 -6.59
N LEU A 55 -4.40 -4.57 -7.30
CA LEU A 55 -3.54 -4.63 -8.48
C LEU A 55 -2.13 -4.21 -8.09
N LYS A 56 -1.14 -5.08 -8.28
CA LYS A 56 0.26 -4.68 -8.12
C LYS A 56 0.70 -3.87 -9.32
N ARG A 57 1.09 -2.63 -9.07
CA ARG A 57 1.67 -1.73 -10.07
C ARG A 57 3.07 -1.30 -9.66
N GLN A 58 3.89 -0.98 -10.64
CA GLN A 58 5.28 -0.58 -10.40
C GLN A 58 5.77 0.45 -11.40
N ILE A 59 6.76 1.22 -10.97
CA ILE A 59 7.50 2.17 -11.80
C ILE A 59 9.00 2.02 -11.52
N GLN A 60 9.83 2.23 -12.54
CA GLN A 60 11.27 2.34 -12.33
C GLN A 60 11.61 3.67 -11.67
N VAL A 61 12.56 3.64 -10.76
CA VAL A 61 13.14 4.85 -10.15
C VAL A 61 14.42 5.17 -10.90
N GLU A 62 14.50 6.38 -11.44
CA GLU A 62 15.66 6.91 -12.16
C GLU A 62 16.35 7.99 -11.32
N ALA A 63 17.62 8.27 -11.57
CA ALA A 63 18.39 9.30 -10.88
C ALA A 63 17.74 10.69 -11.00
N GLU A 64 17.20 10.97 -12.18
CA GLU A 64 16.45 12.20 -12.45
C GLU A 64 15.06 11.85 -12.95
N GLU A 65 14.05 12.38 -12.32
CA GLU A 65 12.68 12.18 -12.78
C GLU A 65 12.46 12.94 -14.09
N LYS A 66 12.09 12.22 -15.14
CA LYS A 66 11.77 12.83 -16.43
C LYS A 66 10.52 13.69 -16.35
N VAL A 67 10.56 14.85 -17.00
CA VAL A 67 9.37 15.70 -17.14
C VAL A 67 8.25 14.89 -17.78
N PRO A 68 7.09 14.70 -17.10
CA PRO A 68 6.03 13.89 -17.63
C PRO A 68 5.29 14.57 -18.79
N GLU A 69 4.79 13.79 -19.75
CA GLU A 69 4.12 14.32 -20.94
C GLU A 69 2.69 14.83 -20.67
N GLY A 70 2.03 14.33 -19.63
CA GLY A 70 0.63 14.72 -19.32
C GLY A 70 0.51 16.10 -18.67
N LYS A 71 -0.42 16.94 -19.12
CA LYS A 71 -0.62 18.31 -18.60
C LYS A 71 -0.72 18.37 -17.06
N MET A 72 -1.50 17.48 -16.46
CA MET A 72 -1.67 17.45 -15.00
C MET A 72 -0.41 16.95 -14.31
N ALA A 73 0.23 15.92 -14.87
CA ALA A 73 1.48 15.36 -14.30
C ALA A 73 2.62 16.38 -14.41
N LYS A 74 2.69 17.14 -15.52
CA LYS A 74 3.64 18.24 -15.67
C LYS A 74 3.38 19.36 -14.67
N LEU A 75 2.12 19.72 -14.42
CA LEU A 75 1.77 20.72 -13.41
C LEU A 75 2.27 20.30 -12.00
N LEU A 76 2.03 19.06 -11.61
CA LEU A 76 2.53 18.53 -10.33
C LEU A 76 4.07 18.51 -10.28
N TYR A 77 4.71 18.18 -11.40
CA TYR A 77 6.17 18.21 -11.52
C TYR A 77 6.72 19.62 -11.32
N ASP A 78 6.09 20.65 -11.93
CA ASP A 78 6.47 22.05 -11.82
C ASP A 78 6.19 22.63 -10.41
N MET A 79 5.25 22.03 -9.66
CA MET A 79 4.89 22.41 -8.29
C MET A 79 5.66 21.64 -7.21
N TYR A 80 6.69 20.87 -7.57
CA TYR A 80 7.45 20.07 -6.63
C TYR A 80 8.11 20.91 -5.53
N GLN A 81 7.88 20.51 -4.28
CA GLN A 81 8.38 21.17 -3.08
C GLN A 81 9.17 20.15 -2.22
N PRO A 82 10.48 20.00 -2.40
CA PRO A 82 11.28 18.95 -1.72
C PRO A 82 11.27 19.06 -0.19
N ASP A 83 11.09 20.28 0.33
CA ASP A 83 11.17 20.56 1.77
C ASP A 83 9.78 20.68 2.44
N CYS A 84 8.69 20.31 1.74
CA CYS A 84 7.35 20.42 2.29
C CYS A 84 7.07 19.38 3.38
N ALA A 85 7.82 18.28 3.41
CA ALA A 85 7.60 17.17 4.33
C ALA A 85 8.87 16.81 5.10
N LYS A 86 8.68 16.15 6.24
CA LYS A 86 9.75 15.63 7.09
C LYS A 86 9.48 14.19 7.49
N TYR A 87 10.50 13.51 8.00
CA TYR A 87 10.30 12.22 8.65
C TYR A 87 9.42 12.37 9.88
N ALA A 88 8.53 11.40 10.08
CA ALA A 88 7.73 11.30 11.30
C ALA A 88 8.62 11.07 12.52
N GLU A 89 8.20 11.58 13.65
CA GLU A 89 8.80 11.37 14.97
C GLU A 89 7.95 10.39 15.78
N GLU A 90 8.50 9.80 16.84
CA GLU A 90 7.76 8.87 17.71
C GLU A 90 6.46 9.48 18.27
N SER A 91 6.46 10.79 18.53
CA SER A 91 5.29 11.53 18.99
C SER A 91 4.14 11.62 17.95
N ASP A 92 4.42 11.31 16.68
CA ASP A 92 3.44 11.35 15.60
C ASP A 92 2.68 10.02 15.45
N VAL A 93 3.21 8.94 16.04
CA VAL A 93 2.67 7.57 15.91
C VAL A 93 1.19 7.49 16.27
N PRO A 94 0.71 8.00 17.41
CA PRO A 94 -0.70 7.90 17.75
C PRO A 94 -1.62 8.53 16.70
N GLN A 95 -1.26 9.71 16.18
CA GLN A 95 -2.08 10.40 15.17
C GLN A 95 -2.07 9.67 13.82
N ILE A 96 -0.90 9.12 13.41
CA ILE A 96 -0.81 8.32 12.18
C ILE A 96 -1.64 7.04 12.32
N TYR A 97 -1.58 6.38 13.49
CA TYR A 97 -2.33 5.15 13.74
C TYR A 97 -3.84 5.39 13.71
N GLU A 98 -4.32 6.47 14.34
CA GLU A 98 -5.74 6.88 14.28
C GLU A 98 -6.19 7.11 12.82
N LEU A 99 -5.38 7.86 12.04
CA LEU A 99 -5.67 8.10 10.63
C LEU A 99 -5.67 6.82 9.78
N LEU A 100 -4.82 5.83 10.11
CA LEU A 100 -4.83 4.53 9.45
C LEU A 100 -6.16 3.79 9.74
N LEU A 101 -6.58 3.74 11.00
CA LEU A 101 -7.83 3.08 11.38
C LEU A 101 -9.08 3.74 10.80
N GLU A 102 -9.05 5.07 10.62
CA GLU A 102 -10.18 5.81 10.06
C GLU A 102 -10.31 5.72 8.54
N ASN A 103 -9.19 5.54 7.82
CA ASN A 103 -9.17 5.72 6.37
C ASN A 103 -8.85 4.45 5.57
N PHE A 104 -8.48 3.36 6.24
CA PHE A 104 -8.12 2.09 5.60
C PHE A 104 -8.97 0.94 6.13
N ASP A 105 -9.11 -0.09 5.31
CA ASP A 105 -9.98 -1.22 5.59
C ASP A 105 -9.23 -2.29 6.41
N LEU A 106 -9.71 -2.56 7.64
CA LEU A 106 -9.12 -3.55 8.53
C LEU A 106 -9.13 -4.99 7.97
N GLN A 107 -10.08 -5.31 7.08
CA GLN A 107 -10.15 -6.63 6.45
C GLN A 107 -9.19 -6.77 5.27
N ALA A 108 -9.08 -5.73 4.46
CA ALA A 108 -8.31 -5.75 3.22
C ALA A 108 -6.88 -5.21 3.38
N ASP A 109 -6.71 -4.14 4.15
CA ASP A 109 -5.41 -3.50 4.32
C ASP A 109 -4.67 -4.09 5.53
N HIS A 110 -3.37 -4.33 5.37
CA HIS A 110 -2.50 -4.84 6.44
C HIS A 110 -2.06 -3.70 7.35
N ILE A 111 -3.01 -3.12 8.11
CA ILE A 111 -2.69 -2.03 9.04
C ILE A 111 -1.74 -2.55 10.11
N PRO A 112 -0.55 -1.92 10.29
CA PRO A 112 0.39 -2.31 11.33
C PRO A 112 -0.20 -2.06 12.71
N SER A 113 0.26 -2.80 13.72
CA SER A 113 0.02 -2.41 15.11
C SER A 113 0.72 -1.09 15.44
N GLU A 114 0.33 -0.45 16.54
CA GLU A 114 0.99 0.79 16.97
C GLU A 114 2.49 0.59 17.26
N ASP A 115 2.86 -0.59 17.82
CA ASP A 115 4.25 -0.96 18.08
C ASP A 115 5.02 -1.18 16.76
N ASP A 116 4.43 -1.85 15.77
CA ASP A 116 5.03 -2.01 14.43
C ASP A 116 5.18 -0.67 13.73
N LEU A 117 4.18 0.21 13.83
CA LEU A 117 4.24 1.56 13.26
C LEU A 117 5.34 2.40 13.92
N LEU A 118 5.51 2.29 15.25
CA LEU A 118 6.62 2.93 15.97
C LEU A 118 7.97 2.46 15.43
N GLN A 119 8.11 1.16 15.14
CA GLN A 119 9.33 0.64 14.56
C GLN A 119 9.57 1.19 13.13
N ILE A 120 8.53 1.26 12.30
CA ILE A 120 8.60 1.83 10.95
C ILE A 120 9.04 3.31 10.99
N VAL A 121 8.54 4.08 11.97
CA VAL A 121 8.95 5.47 12.19
C VAL A 121 10.43 5.57 12.59
N LYS A 122 10.90 4.70 13.50
CA LYS A 122 12.32 4.64 13.89
C LYS A 122 13.25 4.28 12.74
N GLU A 123 12.78 3.48 11.80
CA GLU A 123 13.50 3.11 10.57
C GLU A 123 13.50 4.23 9.51
N LYS A 124 12.85 5.36 9.80
CA LYS A 124 12.67 6.50 8.86
C LYS A 124 11.99 6.07 7.56
N GLU A 125 10.94 5.28 7.66
CA GLU A 125 10.13 4.81 6.54
C GLU A 125 8.74 5.49 6.51
N VAL A 126 8.60 6.62 7.20
CA VAL A 126 7.37 7.44 7.21
C VAL A 126 7.74 8.91 6.99
N MET A 127 7.19 9.50 5.94
CA MET A 127 7.21 10.96 5.75
C MET A 127 5.85 11.57 5.96
N ILE A 128 5.81 12.75 6.59
CA ILE A 128 4.58 13.47 6.93
C ILE A 128 4.65 14.93 6.50
N TYR A 129 3.47 15.49 6.22
CA TYR A 129 3.25 16.91 6.09
C TYR A 129 2.22 17.35 7.14
N LYS A 130 2.53 18.43 7.88
CA LYS A 130 1.68 18.98 8.91
C LYS A 130 1.27 20.41 8.62
N ILE A 131 0.06 20.77 9.06
CA ILE A 131 -0.38 22.15 9.23
C ILE A 131 -0.60 22.37 10.73
N GLY A 132 0.26 23.18 11.34
CA GLY A 132 0.34 23.23 12.83
C GLY A 132 0.74 21.85 13.38
N ASP A 133 -0.05 21.33 14.32
CA ASP A 133 0.20 20.02 14.94
C ASP A 133 -0.55 18.88 14.23
N LYS A 134 -1.34 19.18 13.18
CA LYS A 134 -2.17 18.20 12.50
C LYS A 134 -1.46 17.61 11.29
N ILE A 135 -1.45 16.29 11.19
CA ILE A 135 -0.97 15.56 10.01
C ILE A 135 -2.03 15.65 8.92
N GLU A 136 -1.70 16.29 7.81
CA GLU A 136 -2.58 16.46 6.65
C GLU A 136 -2.20 15.54 5.48
N CYS A 137 -0.97 15.01 5.51
CA CYS A 137 -0.52 14.02 4.54
C CYS A 137 0.55 13.13 5.17
N PHE A 138 0.51 11.83 4.86
CA PHE A 138 1.61 10.91 5.16
C PHE A 138 1.85 9.94 4.02
N PHE A 139 3.08 9.41 3.98
CA PHE A 139 3.52 8.37 3.08
C PHE A 139 4.35 7.36 3.86
N ILE A 140 3.80 6.15 4.04
CA ILE A 140 4.45 5.02 4.70
C ILE A 140 4.97 4.08 3.62
N TYR A 141 6.26 3.76 3.70
CA TYR A 141 6.92 2.89 2.74
C TYR A 141 7.82 1.86 3.43
N ARG A 142 8.23 0.85 2.71
CA ARG A 142 9.15 -0.18 3.18
C ARG A 142 10.23 -0.43 2.13
N ARG A 143 11.45 -0.62 2.59
CA ARG A 143 12.56 -1.01 1.73
C ARG A 143 12.63 -2.53 1.62
N GLU A 144 12.56 -3.06 0.42
CA GLU A 144 12.66 -4.49 0.11
C GLU A 144 13.80 -4.74 -0.88
N GLY A 145 15.02 -4.82 -0.38
CA GLY A 145 16.22 -4.90 -1.19
C GLY A 145 16.40 -3.64 -2.04
N LYS A 146 16.25 -3.76 -3.38
CA LYS A 146 16.31 -2.61 -4.30
C LYS A 146 14.94 -2.10 -4.74
N LYS A 147 13.91 -2.41 -3.98
CA LYS A 147 12.53 -1.99 -4.21
C LYS A 147 12.02 -1.16 -3.06
N LEU A 148 11.19 -0.19 -3.39
CA LEU A 148 10.41 0.61 -2.46
C LEU A 148 8.96 0.16 -2.55
N TYR A 149 8.41 -0.32 -1.47
CA TYR A 149 7.00 -0.64 -1.35
C TYR A 149 6.26 0.54 -0.71
N CYS A 150 5.30 1.14 -1.42
CA CYS A 150 4.34 2.08 -0.81
C CYS A 150 3.29 1.26 -0.06
N ALA A 151 3.34 1.27 1.26
CA ALA A 151 2.39 0.57 2.09
C ALA A 151 1.09 1.37 2.24
N PHE A 152 1.20 2.62 2.67
CA PHE A 152 0.06 3.50 2.88
C PHE A 152 0.36 4.93 2.42
N SER A 153 -0.65 5.58 1.85
CA SER A 153 -0.59 7.01 1.56
C SER A 153 -1.93 7.67 1.90
N TYR A 154 -1.88 8.64 2.78
CA TYR A 154 -3.02 9.48 3.18
C TYR A 154 -2.78 10.91 2.71
N ASN A 155 -3.82 11.54 2.17
CA ASN A 155 -3.72 12.93 1.70
C ASN A 155 -5.04 13.69 1.87
N HIS A 156 -5.07 14.55 2.85
CA HIS A 156 -6.13 15.54 3.06
C HIS A 156 -5.67 16.96 2.63
N ALA A 157 -4.37 17.12 2.34
CA ALA A 157 -3.81 18.34 1.75
C ALA A 157 -4.09 18.43 0.24
N SER A 158 -3.21 19.04 -0.52
CA SER A 158 -3.31 19.14 -1.98
C SER A 158 -2.54 18.00 -2.70
N ALA A 159 -2.85 17.81 -3.98
CA ALA A 159 -2.24 16.72 -4.76
C ALA A 159 -0.74 16.90 -4.99
N ASP A 160 -0.26 18.13 -5.03
CA ASP A 160 1.16 18.48 -5.16
C ASP A 160 1.95 18.13 -3.90
N ILE A 161 1.36 18.22 -2.72
CA ILE A 161 2.00 17.81 -1.46
C ILE A 161 2.27 16.29 -1.47
N LEU A 162 1.28 15.45 -1.75
CA LEU A 162 1.50 14.01 -1.84
C LEU A 162 2.52 13.66 -2.93
N TYR A 163 2.42 14.30 -4.09
CA TYR A 163 3.40 14.12 -5.16
C TYR A 163 4.82 14.50 -4.71
N SER A 164 4.95 15.62 -4.00
CA SER A 164 6.25 16.08 -3.49
C SER A 164 6.85 15.11 -2.48
N ILE A 165 6.04 14.59 -1.56
CA ILE A 165 6.49 13.58 -0.60
C ILE A 165 6.96 12.31 -1.32
N GLU A 166 6.12 11.76 -2.20
CA GLU A 166 6.44 10.54 -2.94
C GLU A 166 7.72 10.68 -3.78
N ARG A 167 7.87 11.83 -4.46
CA ARG A 167 9.06 12.12 -5.25
C ARG A 167 10.29 12.27 -4.37
N ARG A 168 10.20 13.00 -3.26
CA ARG A 168 11.31 13.19 -2.32
C ARG A 168 11.79 11.87 -1.73
N VAL A 169 10.87 10.99 -1.35
CA VAL A 169 11.21 9.63 -0.89
C VAL A 169 11.97 8.87 -1.97
N LYS A 170 11.50 8.88 -3.22
CA LYS A 170 12.20 8.20 -4.33
C LYS A 170 13.62 8.74 -4.55
N GLU A 171 13.80 10.06 -4.48
CA GLU A 171 15.12 10.71 -4.62
C GLU A 171 16.06 10.24 -3.50
N ILE A 172 15.66 10.36 -2.24
CA ILE A 172 16.46 9.94 -1.08
C ILE A 172 16.81 8.45 -1.17
N GLU A 173 15.82 7.62 -1.41
CA GLU A 173 15.99 6.17 -1.42
C GLU A 173 16.81 5.69 -2.64
N TYR A 174 16.77 6.40 -3.75
CA TYR A 174 17.65 6.14 -4.87
C TYR A 174 19.11 6.49 -4.53
N GLU A 175 19.35 7.66 -3.95
CA GLU A 175 20.70 8.17 -3.63
C GLU A 175 21.35 7.36 -2.50
N GLU A 176 20.63 7.16 -1.40
CA GLU A 176 21.19 6.55 -0.18
C GLU A 176 21.19 5.01 -0.23
N ASN A 177 20.12 4.41 -0.79
CA ASN A 177 19.89 2.97 -0.73
C ASN A 177 19.94 2.29 -2.11
N GLY A 178 20.08 3.05 -3.19
CA GLY A 178 20.16 2.54 -4.55
C GLY A 178 18.88 1.83 -4.99
N ILE A 179 17.71 2.32 -4.57
CA ILE A 179 16.41 1.81 -4.98
C ILE A 179 16.24 2.00 -6.48
N LYS A 180 15.75 0.95 -7.17
CA LYS A 180 15.56 0.95 -8.62
C LYS A 180 14.12 0.81 -9.04
N MET A 181 13.24 0.44 -8.13
CA MET A 181 11.83 0.18 -8.42
C MET A 181 10.96 0.64 -7.26
N HIS A 182 9.87 1.28 -7.59
CA HIS A 182 8.81 1.61 -6.65
C HIS A 182 7.55 0.84 -7.05
N TYR A 183 6.88 0.22 -6.09
CA TYR A 183 5.63 -0.50 -6.32
C TYR A 183 4.60 -0.25 -5.21
N ALA A 184 3.35 -0.43 -5.57
CA ALA A 184 2.22 -0.35 -4.64
C ALA A 184 1.10 -1.30 -5.06
N TRP A 185 0.22 -1.57 -4.12
CA TRP A 185 -1.03 -2.25 -4.34
C TRP A 185 -2.17 -1.24 -4.41
N PHE A 186 -2.98 -1.33 -5.46
CA PHE A 186 -4.10 -0.44 -5.69
C PHE A 186 -5.40 -1.23 -5.70
N ASN A 187 -6.35 -0.85 -4.88
CA ASN A 187 -7.69 -1.42 -4.95
C ASN A 187 -8.25 -1.23 -6.38
N ALA A 188 -8.73 -2.31 -6.99
CA ALA A 188 -9.22 -2.33 -8.36
C ALA A 188 -10.41 -1.39 -8.60
N GLU A 189 -11.17 -1.10 -7.54
CA GLU A 189 -12.32 -0.19 -7.60
C GLU A 189 -11.93 1.28 -7.42
N ASN A 190 -10.73 1.56 -6.91
CA ASN A 190 -10.25 2.93 -6.75
C ASN A 190 -9.81 3.54 -8.10
N LYS A 191 -10.78 3.81 -8.96
CA LYS A 191 -10.57 4.39 -10.31
C LYS A 191 -9.80 5.70 -10.27
N LYS A 192 -9.92 6.48 -9.19
CA LYS A 192 -9.19 7.75 -9.03
C LYS A 192 -7.69 7.49 -8.88
N ALA A 193 -7.29 6.58 -8.00
CA ALA A 193 -5.90 6.19 -7.83
C ALA A 193 -5.32 5.54 -9.09
N LEU A 194 -6.09 4.65 -9.73
CA LEU A 194 -5.68 3.95 -10.94
C LEU A 194 -5.46 4.89 -12.15
N ARG A 195 -6.21 5.96 -12.27
CA ARG A 195 -6.05 6.96 -13.36
C ARG A 195 -4.87 7.89 -13.13
N ARG A 196 -4.54 8.15 -11.88
CA ARG A 196 -3.52 9.12 -11.48
C ARG A 196 -2.11 8.61 -11.73
N ASN A 197 -1.92 7.30 -11.71
CA ASN A 197 -0.61 6.67 -11.75
C ASN A 197 -0.33 6.02 -13.11
N ALA A 198 0.68 6.55 -13.82
CA ALA A 198 1.23 5.95 -15.03
C ALA A 198 2.03 4.66 -14.77
N TRP A 199 1.84 4.03 -13.61
CA TRP A 199 2.56 2.84 -13.20
C TRP A 199 2.13 1.62 -14.00
N LYS A 200 3.10 0.81 -14.37
CA LYS A 200 2.89 -0.40 -15.15
C LYS A 200 2.18 -1.47 -14.31
N ASP A 201 1.08 -2.02 -14.83
CA ASP A 201 0.42 -3.19 -14.27
C ASP A 201 1.30 -4.44 -14.45
N THR A 202 1.60 -5.11 -13.34
CA THR A 202 2.42 -6.34 -13.34
C THR A 202 1.63 -7.60 -13.66
N LYS A 203 0.30 -7.51 -13.75
CA LYS A 203 -0.63 -8.64 -13.83
C LYS A 203 -0.61 -9.57 -12.60
N ILE A 204 -0.04 -9.10 -11.50
CA ILE A 204 -0.16 -9.75 -10.19
C ILE A 204 -1.33 -9.12 -9.46
N ARG A 205 -2.15 -9.97 -8.85
CA ARG A 205 -3.35 -9.62 -8.10
C ARG A 205 -3.25 -10.17 -6.70
N ASP A 206 -3.81 -9.44 -5.78
CA ASP A 206 -4.10 -9.91 -4.44
C ASP A 206 -5.63 -9.93 -4.31
N TYR A 207 -6.19 -11.12 -4.18
CA TYR A 207 -7.61 -11.33 -4.01
C TYR A 207 -7.89 -11.55 -2.54
N ILE A 208 -8.65 -10.64 -1.95
CA ILE A 208 -9.06 -10.71 -0.55
C ILE A 208 -10.39 -11.45 -0.48
N PHE A 209 -10.43 -12.49 0.34
CA PHE A 209 -11.64 -13.22 0.65
C PHE A 209 -11.91 -13.13 2.15
N VAL A 210 -13.17 -12.98 2.53
CA VAL A 210 -13.60 -12.91 3.93
C VAL A 210 -14.66 -13.97 4.20
N LYS A 211 -14.67 -14.48 5.44
CA LYS A 211 -15.63 -15.48 5.90
C LYS A 211 -16.77 -14.83 6.66
#